data_89a8a290d56908907d5d85b394a82b8d
#
_entry.id   89a8a290d56908907d5d85b394a82b8d
#
_cell.length_a   1.000
_cell.length_b   1.000
_cell.length_c   1.000
_cell.angle_alpha   90.00
_cell.angle_beta   90.00
_cell.angle_gamma   90.00
#
_symmetry.space_group_name_H-M   'P 1'
#
loop_
_entity.id
_entity.type
_entity.pdbx_description
1 polymer ?
#
loop_
_entity_poly.entity_id
_entity_poly.type
_entity_poly.pdbx_seq_one_letter_code
_entity_poly.pdbx_strand_id
1 'polypeptide(L)'
;MSSVATTTALPRLPHTGKVTQLRVCLSEWTKLRSVRSTRWSMAAAVVFTIGIAALACAVVSHHWPHMSAADRADFHPLEVNLAGVQLAQLAIGVLGVLVITAEYSTGMIRASMTAVPRRLPVLWAKAIVYGLVTLALMIPATLIAFVVGESIFKGRHINIAFSHPGVARAVIGAALYLTVVGLFGLGLGAIVRNTAGGIATFAGIMFVLPPLMNVMPTSWNNAASPYLPLAAGQAIMSITSGNHLRPWVGFALLCGYAAAALAIASILLVRRDT
;
A
#
# COMPACT_ATOMS: atom_id res chain seq x y z
N MET A 1 53.69 -29.62 -35.50
CA MET A 1 52.28 -30.07 -35.44
C MET A 1 51.46 -28.96 -34.81
N SER A 2 50.85 -28.10 -35.64
CA SER A 2 50.04 -26.96 -35.20
C SER A 2 48.58 -27.41 -34.98
N SER A 3 48.12 -27.38 -33.75
CA SER A 3 46.70 -27.61 -33.40
C SER A 3 45.89 -26.36 -33.72
N VAL A 4 45.05 -26.45 -34.75
CA VAL A 4 44.05 -25.42 -35.07
C VAL A 4 42.89 -25.55 -34.11
N ALA A 5 42.77 -24.62 -33.17
CA ALA A 5 41.61 -24.51 -32.30
C ALA A 5 40.40 -24.06 -33.10
N THR A 6 39.45 -24.96 -33.34
CA THR A 6 38.17 -24.66 -34.00
C THR A 6 37.30 -23.90 -33.01
N THR A 7 37.23 -22.58 -33.18
CA THR A 7 36.33 -21.73 -32.42
C THR A 7 34.90 -22.02 -32.88
N THR A 8 34.17 -22.83 -32.11
CA THR A 8 32.74 -23.07 -32.34
C THR A 8 31.97 -21.80 -32.03
N ALA A 9 31.54 -21.09 -33.08
CA ALA A 9 30.66 -19.91 -32.92
C ALA A 9 29.33 -20.34 -32.31
N LEU A 10 29.04 -19.83 -31.13
CA LEU A 10 27.74 -20.02 -30.47
C LEU A 10 26.61 -19.51 -31.38
N PRO A 11 25.52 -20.25 -31.54
CA PRO A 11 24.40 -19.81 -32.38
C PRO A 11 23.85 -18.49 -31.83
N ARG A 12 23.85 -17.44 -32.64
CA ARG A 12 23.20 -16.17 -32.35
C ARG A 12 21.70 -16.41 -32.28
N LEU A 13 21.16 -16.43 -31.06
CA LEU A 13 19.71 -16.45 -30.86
C LEU A 13 19.09 -15.20 -31.52
N PRO A 14 18.03 -15.35 -32.30
CA PRO A 14 17.39 -14.23 -32.98
C PRO A 14 16.79 -13.30 -31.96
N HIS A 15 17.40 -12.14 -31.74
CA HIS A 15 16.86 -11.06 -30.90
C HIS A 15 15.76 -10.29 -31.65
N THR A 16 14.62 -10.93 -31.94
CA THR A 16 13.49 -10.30 -32.65
C THR A 16 12.26 -10.08 -31.78
N GLY A 17 12.42 -9.92 -30.50
CA GLY A 17 11.32 -9.57 -29.60
C GLY A 17 11.31 -8.08 -29.27
N LYS A 18 10.40 -7.28 -29.88
CA LYS A 18 10.14 -5.91 -29.41
C LYS A 18 9.82 -5.93 -27.92
N VAL A 19 10.53 -5.12 -27.11
CA VAL A 19 10.23 -4.93 -25.69
C VAL A 19 8.89 -4.21 -25.58
N THR A 20 7.82 -4.93 -25.25
CA THR A 20 6.50 -4.36 -25.03
C THR A 20 6.26 -4.20 -23.54
N GLN A 21 5.47 -3.17 -23.14
CA GLN A 21 5.11 -2.91 -21.75
C GLN A 21 4.49 -4.16 -21.09
N LEU A 22 3.68 -4.91 -21.82
CA LEU A 22 3.05 -6.14 -21.32
C LEU A 22 4.09 -7.21 -20.92
N ARG A 23 5.14 -7.40 -21.72
CA ARG A 23 6.21 -8.37 -21.40
C ARG A 23 6.99 -7.94 -20.14
N VAL A 24 7.20 -6.64 -19.98
CA VAL A 24 7.82 -6.09 -18.76
C VAL A 24 6.92 -6.33 -17.55
N CYS A 25 5.60 -6.08 -17.65
CA CYS A 25 4.64 -6.39 -16.58
C CYS A 25 4.63 -7.89 -16.23
N LEU A 26 4.65 -8.79 -17.21
CA LEU A 26 4.71 -10.24 -16.96
C LEU A 26 5.99 -10.64 -16.22
N SER A 27 7.13 -10.03 -16.55
CA SER A 27 8.38 -10.29 -15.85
C SER A 27 8.30 -9.78 -14.39
N GLU A 28 7.74 -8.61 -14.13
CA GLU A 28 7.56 -8.07 -12.78
C GLU A 28 6.57 -8.91 -11.97
N TRP A 29 5.49 -9.39 -12.60
CA TRP A 29 4.57 -10.36 -11.97
C TRP A 29 5.30 -11.63 -11.51
N THR A 30 6.13 -12.20 -12.38
CA THR A 30 6.92 -13.41 -12.06
C THR A 30 7.87 -13.15 -10.89
N LYS A 31 8.55 -12.00 -10.87
CA LYS A 31 9.41 -11.59 -9.74
C LYS A 31 8.62 -11.49 -8.43
N LEU A 32 7.49 -10.77 -8.41
CA LEU A 32 6.66 -10.65 -7.21
C LEU A 32 6.22 -12.00 -6.66
N ARG A 33 5.84 -12.92 -7.56
CA ARG A 33 5.39 -14.26 -7.18
C ARG A 33 6.54 -15.17 -6.72
N SER A 34 7.76 -15.01 -7.22
CA SER A 34 8.90 -15.87 -6.90
C SER A 34 9.58 -15.50 -5.57
N VAL A 35 9.56 -14.23 -5.17
CA VAL A 35 10.23 -13.75 -3.97
C VAL A 35 9.44 -14.13 -2.72
N ARG A 36 10.05 -14.97 -1.86
CA ARG A 36 9.42 -15.47 -0.64
C ARG A 36 9.03 -14.34 0.33
N SER A 37 9.89 -13.34 0.52
CA SER A 37 9.60 -12.22 1.43
C SER A 37 8.37 -11.43 1.00
N THR A 38 8.19 -11.18 -0.31
CA THR A 38 7.02 -10.50 -0.85
C THR A 38 5.72 -11.24 -0.51
N ARG A 39 5.71 -12.57 -0.70
CA ARG A 39 4.54 -13.41 -0.37
C ARG A 39 4.21 -13.37 1.11
N TRP A 40 5.22 -13.48 1.98
CA TRP A 40 5.02 -13.40 3.43
C TRP A 40 4.54 -12.02 3.89
N SER A 41 5.06 -10.92 3.31
CA SER A 41 4.58 -9.57 3.63
C SER A 41 3.14 -9.35 3.18
N MET A 42 2.76 -9.86 2.00
CA MET A 42 1.36 -9.81 1.54
C MET A 42 0.45 -10.66 2.41
N ALA A 43 0.87 -11.86 2.78
CA ALA A 43 0.13 -12.72 3.71
C ALA A 43 -0.04 -12.04 5.08
N ALA A 44 1.02 -11.43 5.61
CA ALA A 44 0.97 -10.67 6.85
C ALA A 44 -0.03 -9.50 6.76
N ALA A 45 -0.06 -8.77 5.65
CA ALA A 45 -1.02 -7.69 5.46
C ALA A 45 -2.48 -8.19 5.48
N VAL A 46 -2.76 -9.33 4.84
CA VAL A 46 -4.10 -9.97 4.88
C VAL A 46 -4.43 -10.42 6.31
N VAL A 47 -3.50 -11.09 6.97
CA VAL A 47 -3.67 -11.55 8.36
C VAL A 47 -3.90 -10.37 9.31
N PHE A 48 -3.15 -9.28 9.18
CA PHE A 48 -3.37 -8.09 9.99
C PHE A 48 -4.74 -7.44 9.70
N THR A 49 -5.13 -7.36 8.43
CA THR A 49 -6.44 -6.79 8.07
C THR A 49 -7.58 -7.57 8.72
N ILE A 50 -7.59 -8.89 8.60
CA ILE A 50 -8.67 -9.74 9.11
C ILE A 50 -8.51 -10.00 10.61
N GLY A 51 -7.31 -10.38 11.05
CA GLY A 51 -7.08 -10.81 12.43
C GLY A 51 -7.21 -9.69 13.44
N ILE A 52 -6.67 -8.50 13.13
CA ILE A 52 -6.81 -7.33 14.04
C ILE A 52 -8.24 -6.82 14.05
N ALA A 53 -8.94 -6.80 12.91
CA ALA A 53 -10.35 -6.45 12.87
C ALA A 53 -11.17 -7.42 13.72
N ALA A 54 -10.99 -8.73 13.57
CA ALA A 54 -11.68 -9.74 14.38
C ALA A 54 -11.36 -9.61 15.87
N LEU A 55 -10.07 -9.40 16.21
CA LEU A 55 -9.65 -9.20 17.61
C LEU A 55 -10.26 -7.95 18.21
N ALA A 56 -10.23 -6.81 17.50
CA ALA A 56 -10.81 -5.56 17.96
C ALA A 56 -12.33 -5.68 18.18
N CYS A 57 -13.04 -6.31 17.22
CA CYS A 57 -14.47 -6.56 17.36
C CYS A 57 -14.77 -7.50 18.54
N ALA A 58 -13.98 -8.54 18.76
CA ALA A 58 -14.15 -9.46 19.89
C ALA A 58 -13.92 -8.76 21.24
N VAL A 59 -12.87 -7.95 21.36
CA VAL A 59 -12.57 -7.17 22.56
C VAL A 59 -13.72 -6.20 22.86
N VAL A 60 -14.18 -5.44 21.90
CA VAL A 60 -15.31 -4.51 22.07
C VAL A 60 -16.58 -5.27 22.43
N SER A 61 -16.90 -6.35 21.72
CA SER A 61 -18.08 -7.18 22.03
C SER A 61 -18.05 -7.74 23.46
N HIS A 62 -16.87 -8.12 23.96
CA HIS A 62 -16.70 -8.59 25.34
C HIS A 62 -16.92 -7.49 26.36
N HIS A 63 -16.40 -6.29 26.12
CA HIS A 63 -16.51 -5.14 27.04
C HIS A 63 -17.84 -4.38 26.91
N TRP A 64 -18.63 -4.64 25.87
CA TRP A 64 -19.88 -3.92 25.58
C TRP A 64 -20.85 -3.80 26.77
N PRO A 65 -21.08 -4.88 27.56
CA PRO A 65 -21.99 -4.78 28.73
C PRO A 65 -21.49 -3.81 29.82
N HIS A 66 -20.18 -3.57 29.86
CA HIS A 66 -19.53 -2.73 30.89
C HIS A 66 -19.26 -1.29 30.42
N MET A 67 -19.53 -0.98 29.14
CA MET A 67 -19.38 0.38 28.61
C MET A 67 -20.44 1.33 29.16
N SER A 68 -20.02 2.58 29.38
CA SER A 68 -20.95 3.64 29.80
C SER A 68 -21.98 3.96 28.69
N ALA A 69 -23.11 4.58 29.07
CA ALA A 69 -24.10 4.99 28.08
C ALA A 69 -23.55 6.04 27.10
N ALA A 70 -22.63 6.89 27.54
CA ALA A 70 -21.96 7.89 26.70
C ALA A 70 -21.06 7.22 25.67
N ASP A 71 -20.20 6.26 26.08
CA ASP A 71 -19.29 5.54 25.18
C ASP A 71 -20.06 4.71 24.14
N ARG A 72 -21.23 4.17 24.51
CA ARG A 72 -22.10 3.44 23.57
C ARG A 72 -22.74 4.37 22.53
N ALA A 73 -23.10 5.60 22.94
CA ALA A 73 -23.70 6.59 22.04
C ALA A 73 -22.69 7.10 20.97
N ASP A 74 -21.41 7.16 21.33
CA ASP A 74 -20.32 7.60 20.43
C ASP A 74 -19.61 6.43 19.71
N PHE A 75 -20.18 5.23 19.80
CA PHE A 75 -19.55 4.04 19.23
C PHE A 75 -19.81 3.89 17.74
N HIS A 76 -18.74 3.72 16.97
CA HIS A 76 -18.76 3.52 15.52
C HIS A 76 -18.30 2.11 15.12
N PRO A 77 -19.23 1.16 14.87
CA PRO A 77 -18.91 -0.24 14.59
C PRO A 77 -17.94 -0.41 13.40
N LEU A 78 -18.12 0.40 12.36
CA LEU A 78 -17.30 0.32 11.14
C LEU A 78 -15.83 0.64 11.38
N GLU A 79 -15.52 1.60 12.25
CA GLU A 79 -14.14 1.98 12.56
C GLU A 79 -13.39 0.82 13.22
N VAL A 80 -14.07 0.10 14.12
CA VAL A 80 -13.51 -1.09 14.77
C VAL A 80 -13.37 -2.24 13.76
N ASN A 81 -14.35 -2.42 12.88
CA ASN A 81 -14.26 -3.41 11.80
C ASN A 81 -13.08 -3.17 10.83
N LEU A 82 -12.66 -1.94 10.68
CA LEU A 82 -11.53 -1.57 9.81
C LEU A 82 -10.23 -1.32 10.59
N ALA A 83 -10.17 -1.59 11.90
CA ALA A 83 -8.98 -1.37 12.73
C ALA A 83 -7.73 -2.11 12.19
N GLY A 84 -7.92 -3.27 11.55
CA GLY A 84 -6.84 -4.03 10.92
C GLY A 84 -6.09 -3.29 9.82
N VAL A 85 -6.72 -2.31 9.17
CA VAL A 85 -6.12 -1.47 8.13
C VAL A 85 -4.94 -0.67 8.67
N GLN A 86 -4.97 -0.29 9.96
CA GLN A 86 -3.91 0.49 10.60
C GLN A 86 -2.56 -0.25 10.64
N LEU A 87 -2.55 -1.57 10.85
CA LEU A 87 -1.33 -2.36 10.78
C LEU A 87 -1.02 -2.83 9.36
N ALA A 88 -2.06 -3.16 8.59
CA ALA A 88 -1.89 -3.57 7.20
C ALA A 88 -1.22 -2.49 6.34
N GLN A 89 -1.51 -1.21 6.57
CA GLN A 89 -0.88 -0.09 5.86
C GLN A 89 0.64 -0.05 6.05
N LEU A 90 1.14 -0.39 7.25
CA LEU A 90 2.58 -0.48 7.50
C LEU A 90 3.20 -1.61 6.66
N ALA A 91 2.59 -2.81 6.70
CA ALA A 91 3.09 -3.97 5.95
C ALA A 91 3.09 -3.69 4.43
N ILE A 92 1.99 -3.15 3.89
CA ILE A 92 1.86 -2.82 2.46
C ILE A 92 2.79 -1.67 2.05
N GLY A 93 2.89 -0.60 2.83
CA GLY A 93 3.76 0.53 2.50
C GLY A 93 5.24 0.15 2.53
N VAL A 94 5.68 -0.60 3.56
CA VAL A 94 7.05 -1.15 3.64
C VAL A 94 7.31 -2.10 2.48
N LEU A 95 6.36 -2.97 2.12
CA LEU A 95 6.50 -3.84 0.96
C LEU A 95 6.67 -3.03 -0.33
N GLY A 96 5.91 -1.93 -0.51
CA GLY A 96 6.08 -1.02 -1.64
C GLY A 96 7.51 -0.48 -1.74
N VAL A 97 8.10 -0.06 -0.62
CA VAL A 97 9.51 0.35 -0.55
C VAL A 97 10.43 -0.81 -0.95
N LEU A 98 10.23 -2.00 -0.37
CA LEU A 98 11.09 -3.17 -0.60
C LEU A 98 11.07 -3.65 -2.05
N VAL A 99 9.92 -3.59 -2.73
CA VAL A 99 9.76 -4.05 -4.12
C VAL A 99 10.72 -3.33 -5.08
N ILE A 100 11.07 -2.08 -4.80
CA ILE A 100 12.01 -1.32 -5.62
C ILE A 100 13.43 -1.34 -5.03
N THR A 101 13.58 -1.16 -3.71
CA THR A 101 14.90 -1.02 -3.09
C THR A 101 15.69 -2.32 -3.05
N ALA A 102 15.04 -3.49 -3.04
CA ALA A 102 15.70 -4.78 -3.15
C ALA A 102 16.47 -4.94 -4.47
N GLU A 103 16.02 -4.35 -5.57
CA GLU A 103 16.74 -4.36 -6.84
C GLU A 103 17.97 -3.46 -6.83
N TYR A 104 17.93 -2.36 -6.07
CA TYR A 104 19.09 -1.49 -5.87
C TYR A 104 20.15 -2.20 -5.01
N SER A 105 19.77 -2.85 -3.92
CA SER A 105 20.69 -3.52 -2.99
C SER A 105 21.38 -4.75 -3.60
N THR A 106 20.68 -5.47 -4.49
CA THR A 106 21.23 -6.67 -5.18
C THR A 106 21.96 -6.36 -6.48
N GLY A 107 21.94 -5.08 -6.95
CA GLY A 107 22.49 -4.70 -8.24
C GLY A 107 21.68 -5.21 -9.45
N MET A 108 20.59 -5.93 -9.24
CA MET A 108 19.71 -6.43 -10.31
C MET A 108 19.11 -5.33 -11.18
N ILE A 109 19.05 -4.10 -10.65
CA ILE A 109 18.57 -2.95 -11.41
C ILE A 109 19.40 -2.72 -12.69
N ARG A 110 20.72 -2.97 -12.64
CA ARG A 110 21.60 -2.88 -13.82
C ARG A 110 21.22 -3.92 -14.88
N ALA A 111 20.97 -5.17 -14.48
CA ALA A 111 20.55 -6.22 -15.40
C ALA A 111 19.16 -5.94 -16.00
N SER A 112 18.23 -5.42 -15.21
CA SER A 112 16.90 -5.01 -15.70
C SER A 112 16.99 -3.85 -16.70
N MET A 113 17.91 -2.91 -16.50
CA MET A 113 18.11 -1.74 -17.37
C MET A 113 18.90 -2.08 -18.65
N THR A 114 19.77 -3.08 -18.64
CA THR A 114 20.43 -3.56 -19.87
C THR A 114 19.46 -4.32 -20.77
N ALA A 115 18.52 -5.06 -20.18
CA ALA A 115 17.49 -5.77 -20.92
C ALA A 115 16.40 -4.84 -21.49
N VAL A 116 16.14 -3.70 -20.85
CA VAL A 116 15.14 -2.72 -21.27
C VAL A 116 15.82 -1.34 -21.36
N PRO A 117 16.22 -0.88 -22.58
CA PRO A 117 16.97 0.37 -22.76
C PRO A 117 16.25 1.61 -22.24
N ARG A 118 14.92 1.56 -22.17
CA ARG A 118 14.09 2.62 -21.58
C ARG A 118 13.77 2.29 -20.13
N ARG A 119 14.24 3.07 -19.18
CA ARG A 119 14.14 2.84 -17.72
C ARG A 119 12.72 3.05 -17.17
N LEU A 120 11.98 4.02 -17.71
CA LEU A 120 10.62 4.37 -17.26
C LEU A 120 9.62 3.20 -17.36
N PRO A 121 9.58 2.40 -18.44
CA PRO A 121 8.69 1.25 -18.54
C PRO A 121 8.81 0.25 -17.39
N VAL A 122 10.01 0.08 -16.82
CA VAL A 122 10.25 -0.85 -15.70
C VAL A 122 9.60 -0.32 -14.41
N LEU A 123 9.79 0.97 -14.09
CA LEU A 123 9.16 1.58 -12.91
C LEU A 123 7.63 1.53 -12.98
N TRP A 124 7.07 1.89 -14.14
CA TRP A 124 5.62 1.86 -14.34
C TRP A 124 5.05 0.44 -14.34
N ALA A 125 5.73 -0.53 -14.96
CA ALA A 125 5.33 -1.93 -14.89
C ALA A 125 5.30 -2.43 -13.45
N LYS A 126 6.33 -2.09 -12.66
CA LYS A 126 6.42 -2.44 -11.25
C LYS A 126 5.26 -1.80 -10.44
N ALA A 127 4.98 -0.52 -10.64
CA ALA A 127 3.88 0.17 -9.98
C ALA A 127 2.52 -0.44 -10.35
N ILE A 128 2.27 -0.71 -11.64
CA ILE A 128 1.02 -1.32 -12.13
C ILE A 128 0.86 -2.73 -11.54
N VAL A 129 1.85 -3.58 -11.67
CA VAL A 129 1.75 -4.97 -11.20
C VAL A 129 1.59 -5.03 -9.68
N TYR A 130 2.39 -4.24 -8.95
CA TYR A 130 2.29 -4.16 -7.50
C TYR A 130 0.90 -3.64 -7.06
N GLY A 131 0.42 -2.57 -7.67
CA GLY A 131 -0.90 -1.99 -7.37
C GLY A 131 -2.04 -2.97 -7.65
N LEU A 132 -2.03 -3.64 -8.81
CA LEU A 132 -3.06 -4.63 -9.15
C LEU A 132 -3.05 -5.83 -8.20
N VAL A 133 -1.88 -6.34 -7.84
CA VAL A 133 -1.75 -7.46 -6.90
C VAL A 133 -2.25 -7.07 -5.52
N THR A 134 -1.83 -5.91 -5.02
CA THR A 134 -2.27 -5.39 -3.73
C THR A 134 -3.79 -5.20 -3.71
N LEU A 135 -4.35 -4.60 -4.76
CA LEU A 135 -5.80 -4.39 -4.87
C LEU A 135 -6.57 -5.72 -4.89
N ALA A 136 -6.10 -6.68 -5.70
CA ALA A 136 -6.73 -8.00 -5.82
C ALA A 136 -6.71 -8.81 -4.51
N LEU A 137 -5.70 -8.59 -3.65
CA LEU A 137 -5.61 -9.22 -2.34
C LEU A 137 -6.38 -8.46 -1.26
N MET A 138 -6.35 -7.12 -1.29
CA MET A 138 -6.93 -6.31 -0.21
C MET A 138 -8.45 -6.17 -0.34
N ILE A 139 -9.04 -6.20 -1.55
CA ILE A 139 -10.51 -6.19 -1.69
C ILE A 139 -11.14 -7.37 -0.94
N PRO A 140 -10.79 -8.65 -1.22
CA PRO A 140 -11.35 -9.75 -0.45
C PRO A 140 -10.97 -9.70 1.03
N ALA A 141 -9.75 -9.25 1.38
CA ALA A 141 -9.34 -9.17 2.77
C ALA A 141 -10.19 -8.18 3.60
N THR A 142 -10.48 -7.00 3.07
CA THR A 142 -11.33 -6.00 3.74
C THR A 142 -12.80 -6.44 3.79
N LEU A 143 -13.30 -7.11 2.76
CA LEU A 143 -14.64 -7.69 2.77
C LEU A 143 -14.77 -8.81 3.81
N ILE A 144 -13.79 -9.72 3.89
CA ILE A 144 -13.77 -10.78 4.89
C ILE A 144 -13.66 -10.18 6.30
N ALA A 145 -12.78 -9.19 6.52
CA ALA A 145 -12.65 -8.51 7.80
C ALA A 145 -13.99 -7.90 8.24
N PHE A 146 -14.68 -7.22 7.33
CA PHE A 146 -16.01 -6.66 7.60
C PHE A 146 -17.01 -7.74 7.96
N VAL A 147 -17.15 -8.82 7.19
CA VAL A 147 -18.11 -9.92 7.44
C VAL A 147 -17.81 -10.60 8.78
N VAL A 148 -16.53 -10.85 9.09
CA VAL A 148 -16.12 -11.45 10.36
C VAL A 148 -16.49 -10.53 11.53
N GLY A 149 -16.15 -9.24 11.45
CA GLY A 149 -16.49 -8.26 12.49
C GLY A 149 -18.01 -8.13 12.71
N GLU A 150 -18.79 -8.05 11.62
CA GLU A 150 -20.24 -8.02 11.68
C GLU A 150 -20.83 -9.28 12.33
N SER A 151 -20.28 -10.45 12.06
CA SER A 151 -20.70 -11.70 12.70
C SER A 151 -20.49 -11.69 14.21
N ILE A 152 -19.40 -11.08 14.69
CA ILE A 152 -19.09 -10.91 16.10
C ILE A 152 -20.06 -9.90 16.74
N PHE A 153 -20.30 -8.78 16.08
CA PHE A 153 -21.19 -7.71 16.58
C PHE A 153 -22.66 -8.08 16.57
N LYS A 154 -23.10 -8.98 15.69
CA LYS A 154 -24.48 -9.47 15.63
C LYS A 154 -24.97 -10.05 16.96
N GLY A 155 -24.10 -10.73 17.69
CA GLY A 155 -24.42 -11.26 19.03
C GLY A 155 -24.72 -10.21 20.10
N ARG A 156 -24.40 -8.93 19.84
CA ARG A 156 -24.66 -7.79 20.75
C ARG A 156 -25.63 -6.77 20.17
N HIS A 157 -26.20 -6.99 19.00
CA HIS A 157 -27.09 -6.07 18.27
C HIS A 157 -26.47 -4.70 17.96
N ILE A 158 -25.13 -4.65 17.75
CA ILE A 158 -24.37 -3.44 17.42
C ILE A 158 -23.80 -3.49 16.00
N ASN A 159 -24.27 -4.43 15.18
CA ASN A 159 -23.85 -4.60 13.80
C ASN A 159 -24.38 -3.50 12.89
N ILE A 160 -23.65 -3.21 11.82
CA ILE A 160 -24.04 -2.25 10.78
C ILE A 160 -24.20 -2.99 9.44
N ALA A 161 -25.34 -2.79 8.77
CA ALA A 161 -25.59 -3.45 7.51
C ALA A 161 -24.66 -2.94 6.40
N PHE A 162 -24.22 -3.83 5.51
CA PHE A 162 -23.39 -3.45 4.34
C PHE A 162 -24.12 -2.46 3.42
N SER A 163 -25.48 -2.51 3.41
CA SER A 163 -26.34 -1.60 2.67
C SER A 163 -26.48 -0.20 3.30
N HIS A 164 -25.97 -0.01 4.52
CA HIS A 164 -26.00 1.31 5.17
C HIS A 164 -25.19 2.31 4.33
N PRO A 165 -25.70 3.55 4.15
CA PRO A 165 -25.03 4.57 3.36
C PRO A 165 -23.57 4.79 3.78
N GLY A 166 -22.65 4.64 2.82
CA GLY A 166 -21.21 4.83 3.03
C GLY A 166 -20.42 3.60 3.46
N VAL A 167 -21.04 2.52 3.96
CA VAL A 167 -20.33 1.30 4.43
C VAL A 167 -19.61 0.61 3.27
N ALA A 168 -20.30 0.35 2.17
CA ALA A 168 -19.68 -0.27 0.97
C ALA A 168 -18.49 0.57 0.46
N ARG A 169 -18.65 1.92 0.42
CA ARG A 169 -17.54 2.82 0.08
C ARG A 169 -16.37 2.68 1.05
N ALA A 170 -16.63 2.62 2.35
CA ALA A 170 -15.59 2.55 3.36
C ALA A 170 -14.80 1.23 3.29
N VAL A 171 -15.49 0.09 3.13
CA VAL A 171 -14.87 -1.24 3.04
C VAL A 171 -14.04 -1.39 1.76
N ILE A 172 -14.59 -1.02 0.60
CA ILE A 172 -13.85 -1.03 -0.67
C ILE A 172 -12.77 0.05 -0.67
N GLY A 173 -13.09 1.22 -0.11
CA GLY A 173 -12.17 2.33 0.09
C GLY A 173 -10.94 1.97 0.91
N ALA A 174 -11.08 1.10 1.90
CA ALA A 174 -9.96 0.57 2.68
C ALA A 174 -8.95 -0.20 1.80
N ALA A 175 -9.42 -1.03 0.88
CA ALA A 175 -8.55 -1.74 -0.06
C ALA A 175 -7.88 -0.78 -1.06
N LEU A 176 -8.61 0.21 -1.57
CA LEU A 176 -8.07 1.27 -2.42
C LEU A 176 -7.02 2.10 -1.68
N TYR A 177 -7.31 2.49 -0.45
CA TYR A 177 -6.37 3.19 0.43
C TYR A 177 -5.06 2.43 0.60
N LEU A 178 -5.12 1.15 1.00
CA LEU A 178 -3.94 0.30 1.17
C LEU A 178 -3.12 0.19 -0.12
N THR A 179 -3.80 0.08 -1.26
CA THR A 179 -3.13 0.03 -2.56
C THR A 179 -2.36 1.31 -2.86
N VAL A 180 -2.97 2.47 -2.64
CA VAL A 180 -2.32 3.77 -2.91
C VAL A 180 -1.20 4.05 -1.91
N VAL A 181 -1.36 3.66 -0.63
CA VAL A 181 -0.29 3.70 0.39
C VAL A 181 0.92 2.87 -0.05
N GLY A 182 0.69 1.68 -0.60
CA GLY A 182 1.77 0.85 -1.15
C GLY A 182 2.47 1.49 -2.34
N LEU A 183 1.72 2.10 -3.27
CA LEU A 183 2.29 2.85 -4.39
C LEU A 183 3.07 4.08 -3.94
N PHE A 184 2.61 4.77 -2.90
CA PHE A 184 3.34 5.86 -2.27
C PHE A 184 4.66 5.37 -1.68
N GLY A 185 4.65 4.24 -0.95
CA GLY A 185 5.86 3.59 -0.43
C GLY A 185 6.84 3.20 -1.55
N LEU A 186 6.34 2.64 -2.66
CA LEU A 186 7.15 2.31 -3.83
C LEU A 186 7.81 3.57 -4.45
N GLY A 187 7.06 4.67 -4.58
CA GLY A 187 7.57 5.94 -5.05
C GLY A 187 8.70 6.50 -4.15
N LEU A 188 8.49 6.48 -2.82
CA LEU A 188 9.50 6.92 -1.85
C LEU A 188 10.75 6.03 -1.89
N GLY A 189 10.59 4.71 -1.97
CA GLY A 189 11.69 3.76 -2.12
C GLY A 189 12.53 4.02 -3.38
N ALA A 190 11.88 4.36 -4.49
CA ALA A 190 12.54 4.70 -5.75
C ALA A 190 13.30 6.04 -5.68
N ILE A 191 12.82 7.02 -4.90
CA ILE A 191 13.49 8.31 -4.68
C ILE A 191 14.74 8.12 -3.83
N VAL A 192 14.60 7.42 -2.68
CA VAL A 192 15.65 7.26 -1.66
C VAL A 192 16.69 6.22 -2.09
N ARG A 193 16.31 5.19 -2.87
CA ARG A 193 17.18 4.11 -3.37
C ARG A 193 17.92 3.30 -2.31
N ASN A 194 17.54 3.47 -1.06
CA ASN A 194 18.07 2.75 0.10
C ASN A 194 16.92 2.18 0.92
N THR A 195 17.01 0.93 1.32
CA THR A 195 15.91 0.23 2.00
C THR A 195 15.59 0.86 3.35
N ALA A 196 16.60 1.04 4.20
CA ALA A 196 16.41 1.61 5.53
C ALA A 196 15.91 3.05 5.46
N GLY A 197 16.53 3.88 4.60
CA GLY A 197 16.10 5.25 4.37
C GLY A 197 14.68 5.36 3.79
N GLY A 198 14.33 4.49 2.84
CA GLY A 198 12.99 4.45 2.26
C GLY A 198 11.91 4.09 3.27
N ILE A 199 12.16 3.07 4.11
CA ILE A 199 11.25 2.68 5.19
C ILE A 199 11.13 3.78 6.23
N ALA A 200 12.25 4.39 6.64
CA ALA A 200 12.26 5.50 7.61
C ALA A 200 11.48 6.71 7.08
N THR A 201 11.66 7.07 5.80
CA THR A 201 10.93 8.17 5.16
C THR A 201 9.42 7.87 5.11
N PHE A 202 9.04 6.66 4.66
CA PHE A 202 7.64 6.24 4.63
C PHE A 202 7.02 6.28 6.03
N ALA A 203 7.67 5.65 7.02
CA ALA A 203 7.19 5.61 8.40
C ALA A 203 7.13 7.01 9.02
N GLY A 204 8.12 7.85 8.77
CA GLY A 204 8.16 9.24 9.22
C GLY A 204 6.96 10.04 8.73
N ILE A 205 6.64 9.96 7.44
CA ILE A 205 5.52 10.70 6.85
C ILE A 205 4.17 10.15 7.33
N MET A 206 4.02 8.83 7.39
CA MET A 206 2.74 8.19 7.67
C MET A 206 2.42 8.09 9.17
N PHE A 207 3.42 7.87 10.03
CA PHE A 207 3.19 7.55 11.44
C PHE A 207 3.81 8.53 12.43
N VAL A 208 4.88 9.24 12.07
CA VAL A 208 5.53 10.20 12.97
C VAL A 208 4.96 11.60 12.76
N LEU A 209 4.75 12.02 11.52
CA LEU A 209 4.24 13.35 11.21
C LEU A 209 2.84 13.64 11.76
N PRO A 210 1.83 12.73 11.70
CA PRO A 210 0.51 13.00 12.25
C PRO A 210 0.49 13.27 13.76
N PRO A 211 1.08 12.44 14.64
CA PRO A 211 1.11 12.74 16.07
C PRO A 211 1.94 13.99 16.41
N LEU A 212 2.96 14.32 15.60
CA LEU A 212 3.74 15.53 15.80
C LEU A 212 2.88 16.80 15.60
N MET A 213 1.88 16.75 14.70
CA MET A 213 0.94 17.85 14.51
C MET A 213 0.07 18.10 15.74
N ASN A 214 -0.18 17.09 16.60
CA ASN A 214 -0.95 17.24 17.82
C ASN A 214 -0.20 18.09 18.90
N VAL A 215 1.10 18.23 18.78
CA VAL A 215 1.92 19.09 19.65
C VAL A 215 1.89 20.56 19.21
N MET A 216 1.43 20.81 17.96
CA MET A 216 1.32 22.16 17.42
C MET A 216 0.09 22.91 17.98
N PRO A 217 0.06 24.26 17.92
CA PRO A 217 -1.13 25.02 18.28
C PRO A 217 -2.38 24.51 17.56
N THR A 218 -3.52 24.48 18.25
CA THR A 218 -4.79 23.91 17.75
C THR A 218 -5.21 24.48 16.39
N SER A 219 -4.95 25.77 16.14
CA SER A 219 -5.22 26.42 14.87
C SER A 219 -4.44 25.81 13.70
N TRP A 220 -3.18 25.48 13.91
CA TRP A 220 -2.31 24.85 12.90
C TRP A 220 -2.65 23.38 12.71
N ASN A 221 -2.93 22.67 13.82
CA ASN A 221 -3.35 21.27 13.73
C ASN A 221 -4.66 21.14 12.94
N ASN A 222 -5.68 21.91 13.26
CA ASN A 222 -6.96 21.88 12.55
C ASN A 222 -6.84 22.26 11.07
N ALA A 223 -5.92 23.16 10.73
CA ALA A 223 -5.72 23.58 9.34
C ALA A 223 -4.92 22.56 8.51
N ALA A 224 -3.92 21.89 9.09
CA ALA A 224 -2.97 21.06 8.32
C ALA A 224 -3.24 19.56 8.44
N SER A 225 -3.74 19.07 9.60
CA SER A 225 -3.88 17.65 9.86
C SER A 225 -4.79 16.90 8.85
N PRO A 226 -5.91 17.47 8.35
CA PRO A 226 -6.75 16.79 7.36
C PRO A 226 -6.06 16.55 6.02
N TYR A 227 -5.02 17.34 5.71
CA TYR A 227 -4.28 17.23 4.46
C TYR A 227 -3.08 16.30 4.54
N LEU A 228 -2.71 15.80 5.72
CA LEU A 228 -1.64 14.81 5.84
C LEU A 228 -1.99 13.52 5.07
N PRO A 229 -1.00 12.84 4.44
CA PRO A 229 -1.25 11.64 3.64
C PRO A 229 -2.06 10.58 4.36
N LEU A 230 -1.80 10.36 5.67
CA LEU A 230 -2.54 9.41 6.50
C LEU A 230 -4.01 9.83 6.63
N ALA A 231 -4.29 11.03 7.15
CA ALA A 231 -5.64 11.52 7.41
C ALA A 231 -6.46 11.67 6.12
N ALA A 232 -5.85 12.24 5.08
CA ALA A 232 -6.45 12.38 3.77
C ALA A 232 -6.87 11.02 3.18
N GLY A 233 -5.97 10.02 3.26
CA GLY A 233 -6.26 8.69 2.76
C GLY A 233 -7.34 7.96 3.55
N GLN A 234 -7.35 8.10 4.87
CA GLN A 234 -8.34 7.47 5.74
C GLN A 234 -9.74 8.09 5.61
N ALA A 235 -9.86 9.31 5.10
CA ALA A 235 -11.15 9.96 4.88
C ALA A 235 -12.11 9.12 4.01
N ILE A 236 -11.60 8.27 3.09
CA ILE A 236 -12.46 7.41 2.26
C ILE A 236 -13.19 6.34 3.07
N MET A 237 -12.65 5.96 4.22
CA MET A 237 -13.22 4.96 5.12
C MET A 237 -14.19 5.55 6.14
N SER A 238 -14.14 6.87 6.38
CA SER A 238 -15.00 7.54 7.34
C SER A 238 -16.43 7.65 6.84
N ILE A 239 -17.39 7.34 7.72
CA ILE A 239 -18.83 7.57 7.53
C ILE A 239 -19.35 8.67 8.44
N THR A 240 -18.53 9.15 9.38
CA THR A 240 -18.89 10.18 10.36
C THR A 240 -18.55 11.57 9.86
N SER A 241 -19.31 12.55 10.30
CA SER A 241 -19.02 13.97 10.06
C SER A 241 -18.01 14.45 11.12
N GLY A 242 -16.84 14.88 10.69
CA GLY A 242 -15.77 15.37 11.59
C GLY A 242 -14.84 16.32 10.85
N ASN A 243 -13.69 16.64 11.46
CA ASN A 243 -12.64 17.45 10.83
C ASN A 243 -11.86 16.64 9.76
N HIS A 244 -12.62 15.98 8.86
CA HIS A 244 -12.06 15.19 7.77
C HIS A 244 -12.43 15.80 6.42
N LEU A 245 -11.55 15.62 5.45
CA LEU A 245 -11.88 15.94 4.06
C LEU A 245 -13.06 15.07 3.58
N ARG A 246 -13.81 15.57 2.61
CA ARG A 246 -14.79 14.71 1.93
C ARG A 246 -14.11 13.44 1.44
N PRO A 247 -14.73 12.26 1.57
CA PRO A 247 -14.09 10.96 1.32
C PRO A 247 -13.31 10.87 0.01
N TRP A 248 -13.91 11.26 -1.10
CA TRP A 248 -13.27 11.22 -2.41
C TRP A 248 -12.20 12.30 -2.61
N VAL A 249 -12.35 13.47 -1.95
CA VAL A 249 -11.35 14.55 -2.00
C VAL A 249 -10.09 14.13 -1.26
N GLY A 250 -10.25 13.56 -0.05
CA GLY A 250 -9.13 13.03 0.71
C GLY A 250 -8.41 11.91 -0.03
N PHE A 251 -9.16 10.96 -0.62
CA PHE A 251 -8.58 9.89 -1.42
C PHE A 251 -7.83 10.41 -2.66
N ALA A 252 -8.39 11.38 -3.37
CA ALA A 252 -7.72 12.02 -4.51
C ALA A 252 -6.43 12.73 -4.10
N LEU A 253 -6.39 13.34 -2.91
CA LEU A 253 -5.18 13.95 -2.38
C LEU A 253 -4.10 12.89 -2.10
N LEU A 254 -4.45 11.75 -1.50
CA LEU A 254 -3.50 10.65 -1.32
C LEU A 254 -2.99 10.11 -2.66
N CYS A 255 -3.86 9.96 -3.66
CA CYS A 255 -3.45 9.61 -5.02
C CYS A 255 -2.47 10.65 -5.60
N GLY A 256 -2.69 11.93 -5.32
CA GLY A 256 -1.78 13.02 -5.68
C GLY A 256 -0.39 12.86 -5.06
N TYR A 257 -0.29 12.51 -3.78
CA TYR A 257 0.98 12.23 -3.12
C TYR A 257 1.71 11.03 -3.74
N ALA A 258 0.99 9.95 -4.00
CA ALA A 258 1.57 8.76 -4.66
C ALA A 258 2.03 9.09 -6.09
N ALA A 259 1.23 9.81 -6.85
CA ALA A 259 1.57 10.24 -8.21
C ALA A 259 2.78 11.19 -8.21
N ALA A 260 2.85 12.14 -7.29
CA ALA A 260 4.01 13.04 -7.13
C ALA A 260 5.28 12.26 -6.79
N ALA A 261 5.22 11.31 -5.85
CA ALA A 261 6.35 10.46 -5.50
C ALA A 261 6.84 9.64 -6.72
N LEU A 262 5.94 9.02 -7.47
CA LEU A 262 6.28 8.26 -8.67
C LEU A 262 6.82 9.16 -9.80
N ALA A 263 6.28 10.36 -9.97
CA ALA A 263 6.78 11.33 -10.94
C ALA A 263 8.20 11.80 -10.60
N ILE A 264 8.45 12.18 -9.34
CA ILE A 264 9.80 12.53 -8.86
C ILE A 264 10.76 11.36 -9.06
N ALA A 265 10.35 10.14 -8.69
CA ALA A 265 11.14 8.92 -8.91
C ALA A 265 11.48 8.74 -10.39
N SER A 266 10.52 8.96 -11.29
CA SER A 266 10.70 8.86 -12.75
C SER A 266 11.74 9.87 -13.26
N ILE A 267 11.66 11.12 -12.80
CA ILE A 267 12.61 12.19 -13.16
C ILE A 267 14.02 11.86 -12.66
N LEU A 268 14.14 11.43 -11.39
CA LEU A 268 15.42 11.06 -10.79
C LEU A 268 16.04 9.82 -11.44
N LEU A 269 15.22 8.88 -11.90
CA LEU A 269 15.68 7.68 -12.61
C LEU A 269 16.33 8.03 -13.95
N VAL A 270 15.81 9.05 -14.63
CA VAL A 270 16.39 9.54 -15.90
C VAL A 270 17.62 10.39 -15.67
N ARG A 271 17.61 11.29 -14.65
CA ARG A 271 18.68 12.29 -14.46
C ARG A 271 19.92 11.77 -13.72
N ARG A 272 19.78 10.84 -12.77
CA ARG A 272 20.89 10.41 -11.90
C ARG A 272 21.74 9.27 -12.48
N ASP A 273 21.27 8.61 -13.51
CA ASP A 273 21.94 7.44 -14.08
C ASP A 273 22.50 7.72 -15.51
N THR A 274 22.55 8.99 -15.92
CA THR A 274 23.34 9.49 -17.05
C THR A 274 24.68 9.94 -16.54
#